data_f090bed081999bda5972367e4257d18c
#
_entry.id   f090bed081999bda5972367e4257d18c
#
_cell.length_a   1.000
_cell.length_b   1.000
_cell.length_c   1.000
_cell.angle_alpha   90.00
_cell.angle_beta   90.00
_cell.angle_gamma   90.00
#
_symmetry.space_group_name_H-M   'P 1'
#
loop_
_entity.id
_entity.type
_entity.pdbx_description
1 polymer ?
#
loop_
_entity_poly.entity_id
_entity_poly.type
_entity_poly.pdbx_seq_one_letter_code
_entity_poly.pdbx_strand_id
1 'polypeptide(L)'
;MTRQVINGVEYMQDGTGNLVAVENIRPIDLAEDELVKEIAAEARKLHIKMRAFKDSMMDDIGAFIQMSAERYDVKLGGTKGNVTLESFDGRFQVQRQIAEHITFDAGLQAAKALIDECLRDWSKDTGPELRTLVTDAFRVDKQGKLNTGAILGLRRHKFDDDRWQRAMQAISDSVRVTGTRAYVRVYERDERGGYHAIPLDMAAL
;
A
#
# COMPACT_ATOMS: atom_id res chain seq x y z
N MET A 1 -23.40 -12.46 17.52
CA MET A 1 -24.85 -12.17 17.56
C MET A 1 -25.35 -12.62 18.90
N THR A 2 -26.21 -11.82 19.53
CA THR A 2 -26.67 -12.11 20.88
C THR A 2 -27.89 -13.02 20.76
N ARG A 3 -27.92 -14.11 21.54
CA ARG A 3 -29.16 -14.89 21.73
C ARG A 3 -30.18 -13.97 22.38
N GLN A 4 -31.41 -13.97 21.89
CA GLN A 4 -32.53 -13.22 22.44
C GLN A 4 -33.60 -14.15 22.90
N VAL A 5 -34.17 -13.93 24.07
CA VAL A 5 -35.29 -14.70 24.56
C VAL A 5 -36.57 -13.89 24.34
N ILE A 6 -37.49 -14.42 23.54
CA ILE A 6 -38.79 -13.80 23.25
C ILE A 6 -39.87 -14.83 23.65
N ASN A 7 -40.73 -14.43 24.57
CA ASN A 7 -41.80 -15.30 25.08
C ASN A 7 -41.33 -16.69 25.58
N GLY A 8 -40.12 -16.75 26.18
CA GLY A 8 -39.55 -18.00 26.70
C GLY A 8 -38.85 -18.89 25.68
N VAL A 9 -38.76 -18.48 24.40
CA VAL A 9 -38.05 -19.15 23.33
C VAL A 9 -36.77 -18.43 22.98
N GLU A 10 -35.66 -19.14 22.85
CA GLU A 10 -34.39 -18.57 22.41
C GLU A 10 -34.36 -18.42 20.88
N TYR A 11 -33.94 -17.25 20.42
CA TYR A 11 -33.74 -16.91 18.99
C TYR A 11 -32.32 -16.47 18.71
N MET A 12 -31.84 -16.80 17.52
CA MET A 12 -30.62 -16.25 16.92
C MET A 12 -30.98 -15.53 15.64
N GLN A 13 -30.24 -14.45 15.34
CA GLN A 13 -30.40 -13.69 14.10
C GLN A 13 -29.53 -14.34 13.00
N ASP A 14 -30.14 -14.62 11.85
CA ASP A 14 -29.43 -15.12 10.67
C ASP A 14 -28.66 -14.00 9.92
N GLY A 15 -27.93 -14.36 8.85
CA GLY A 15 -27.15 -13.42 8.04
C GLY A 15 -28.00 -12.38 7.27
N THR A 16 -29.31 -12.59 7.15
CA THR A 16 -30.27 -11.70 6.49
C THR A 16 -31.05 -10.82 7.49
N GLY A 17 -30.85 -11.05 8.78
CA GLY A 17 -31.47 -10.28 9.85
C GLY A 17 -32.73 -10.91 10.43
N ASN A 18 -33.14 -12.09 9.97
CA ASN A 18 -34.32 -12.79 10.51
C ASN A 18 -34.01 -13.49 11.85
N LEU A 19 -35.02 -13.53 12.72
CA LEU A 19 -34.94 -14.28 13.97
C LEU A 19 -35.37 -15.73 13.74
N VAL A 20 -34.47 -16.66 14.02
CA VAL A 20 -34.70 -18.09 13.92
C VAL A 20 -34.65 -18.69 15.32
N ALA A 21 -35.68 -19.46 15.73
CA ALA A 21 -35.64 -20.13 16.99
C ALA A 21 -34.49 -21.16 17.02
N VAL A 22 -33.73 -21.18 18.11
CA VAL A 22 -32.51 -22.01 18.23
C VAL A 22 -32.83 -23.50 18.02
N GLU A 23 -34.01 -23.95 18.45
CA GLU A 23 -34.50 -25.33 18.25
C GLU A 23 -34.68 -25.74 16.78
N ASN A 24 -34.86 -24.73 15.88
CA ASN A 24 -35.02 -24.94 14.44
C ASN A 24 -33.66 -24.83 13.68
N ILE A 25 -32.56 -24.53 14.37
CA ILE A 25 -31.22 -24.48 13.78
C ILE A 25 -30.59 -25.88 13.91
N ARG A 26 -30.04 -26.38 12.83
CA ARG A 26 -29.36 -27.70 12.87
C ARG A 26 -28.15 -27.62 13.84
N PRO A 27 -27.91 -28.67 14.64
CA PRO A 27 -26.79 -28.70 15.57
C PRO A 27 -25.43 -28.45 14.90
N ILE A 28 -25.24 -28.88 13.66
CA ILE A 28 -24.01 -28.65 12.90
C ILE A 28 -23.82 -27.19 12.58
N ASP A 29 -24.88 -26.43 12.26
CA ASP A 29 -24.79 -25.00 11.96
C ASP A 29 -24.48 -24.18 13.23
N LEU A 30 -24.97 -24.61 14.39
CA LEU A 30 -24.61 -24.04 15.69
C LEU A 30 -23.13 -24.28 16.02
N ALA A 31 -22.62 -25.48 15.77
CA ALA A 31 -21.23 -25.82 16.00
C ALA A 31 -20.30 -25.05 15.05
N GLU A 32 -20.70 -24.88 13.79
CA GLU A 32 -19.96 -24.04 12.81
C GLU A 32 -19.94 -22.57 13.24
N ASP A 33 -21.10 -22.04 13.68
CA ASP A 33 -21.18 -20.62 14.17
C ASP A 33 -20.27 -20.40 15.38
N GLU A 34 -20.23 -21.36 16.33
CA GLU A 34 -19.36 -21.27 17.50
C GLU A 34 -17.87 -21.30 17.12
N LEU A 35 -17.47 -22.26 16.28
CA LEU A 35 -16.10 -22.40 15.77
C LEU A 35 -15.63 -21.11 15.04
N VAL A 36 -16.47 -20.60 14.12
CA VAL A 36 -16.14 -19.38 13.37
C VAL A 36 -15.99 -18.17 14.31
N LYS A 37 -16.85 -18.06 15.32
CA LYS A 37 -16.77 -16.98 16.31
C LYS A 37 -15.53 -17.07 17.18
N GLU A 38 -15.14 -18.26 17.61
CA GLU A 38 -13.89 -18.45 18.36
C GLU A 38 -12.67 -18.05 17.54
N ILE A 39 -12.56 -18.55 16.31
CA ILE A 39 -11.47 -18.19 15.39
C ILE A 39 -11.44 -16.67 15.15
N ALA A 40 -12.59 -16.05 14.89
CA ALA A 40 -12.69 -14.61 14.66
C ALA A 40 -12.29 -13.80 15.91
N ALA A 41 -12.62 -14.27 17.11
CA ALA A 41 -12.24 -13.63 18.36
C ALA A 41 -10.70 -13.63 18.56
N GLU A 42 -10.05 -14.78 18.32
CA GLU A 42 -8.59 -14.87 18.39
C GLU A 42 -7.91 -14.04 17.30
N ALA A 43 -8.41 -14.07 16.07
CA ALA A 43 -7.89 -13.24 14.99
C ALA A 43 -7.96 -11.73 15.33
N ARG A 44 -9.05 -11.29 15.94
CA ARG A 44 -9.19 -9.90 16.41
C ARG A 44 -8.17 -9.54 17.49
N LYS A 45 -7.93 -10.43 18.45
CA LYS A 45 -6.90 -10.22 19.50
C LYS A 45 -5.51 -10.07 18.90
N LEU A 46 -5.14 -10.96 17.97
CA LEU A 46 -3.88 -10.89 17.26
C LEU A 46 -3.77 -9.59 16.43
N HIS A 47 -4.83 -9.22 15.73
CA HIS A 47 -4.86 -7.97 14.95
C HIS A 47 -4.61 -6.74 15.83
N ILE A 48 -5.24 -6.66 17.01
CA ILE A 48 -5.03 -5.55 17.96
C ILE A 48 -3.57 -5.52 18.42
N LYS A 49 -2.99 -6.68 18.78
CA LYS A 49 -1.57 -6.76 19.19
C LYS A 49 -0.63 -6.34 18.07
N MET A 50 -0.87 -6.79 16.84
CA MET A 50 -0.05 -6.42 15.67
C MET A 50 -0.14 -4.92 15.38
N ARG A 51 -1.33 -4.33 15.50
CA ARG A 51 -1.50 -2.89 15.34
C ARG A 51 -0.72 -2.10 16.39
N ALA A 52 -0.88 -2.44 17.66
CA ALA A 52 -0.15 -1.79 18.76
C ALA A 52 1.37 -1.93 18.58
N PHE A 53 1.85 -3.10 18.18
CA PHE A 53 3.27 -3.33 17.89
C PHE A 53 3.76 -2.46 16.72
N LYS A 54 3.00 -2.36 15.64
CA LYS A 54 3.33 -1.47 14.51
C LYS A 54 3.41 -0.01 14.93
N ASP A 55 2.43 0.46 15.70
CA ASP A 55 2.37 1.84 16.16
C ASP A 55 3.59 2.15 17.06
N SER A 56 3.89 1.28 18.04
CA SER A 56 5.09 1.40 18.90
C SER A 56 6.39 1.42 18.08
N MET A 57 6.56 0.49 17.14
CA MET A 57 7.76 0.50 16.26
C MET A 57 7.91 1.81 15.48
N MET A 58 6.81 2.39 15.00
CA MET A 58 6.86 3.65 14.26
C MET A 58 7.30 4.81 15.13
N ASP A 59 6.82 4.86 16.38
CA ASP A 59 7.15 5.89 17.36
C ASP A 59 8.62 5.75 17.80
N ASP A 60 9.07 4.53 18.11
CA ASP A 60 10.44 4.25 18.53
C ASP A 60 11.47 4.58 17.44
N ILE A 61 11.17 4.21 16.17
CA ILE A 61 12.00 4.57 15.02
C ILE A 61 12.04 6.10 14.85
N GLY A 62 10.89 6.77 15.02
CA GLY A 62 10.80 8.22 14.96
C GLY A 62 11.65 8.90 16.02
N ALA A 63 11.54 8.47 17.25
CA ALA A 63 12.32 8.97 18.38
C ALA A 63 13.84 8.75 18.18
N PHE A 64 14.23 7.57 17.69
CA PHE A 64 15.63 7.27 17.41
C PHE A 64 16.21 8.17 16.30
N ILE A 65 15.47 8.43 15.24
CA ILE A 65 15.88 9.32 14.16
C ILE A 65 16.09 10.74 14.70
N GLN A 66 15.16 11.22 15.52
CA GLN A 66 15.25 12.56 16.10
C GLN A 66 16.48 12.67 17.02
N MET A 67 16.68 11.71 17.89
CA MET A 67 17.88 11.64 18.76
C MET A 67 19.17 11.61 17.95
N SER A 68 19.19 10.88 16.82
CA SER A 68 20.36 10.83 15.94
C SER A 68 20.63 12.17 15.26
N ALA A 69 19.60 12.92 14.87
CA ALA A 69 19.72 14.24 14.26
C ALA A 69 20.21 15.29 15.27
N GLU A 70 19.74 15.23 16.50
CA GLU A 70 20.15 16.12 17.59
C GLU A 70 21.66 16.06 17.87
N ARG A 71 22.28 14.89 17.67
CA ARG A 71 23.76 14.75 17.80
C ARG A 71 24.55 15.63 16.83
N TYR A 72 23.92 16.08 15.77
CA TYR A 72 24.53 16.94 14.72
C TYR A 72 23.89 18.32 14.67
N ASP A 73 23.16 18.75 15.70
CA ASP A 73 22.43 20.02 15.77
C ASP A 73 21.48 20.27 14.58
N VAL A 74 20.93 19.17 14.00
CA VAL A 74 20.02 19.24 12.86
C VAL A 74 18.58 19.04 13.34
N LYS A 75 17.71 20.00 13.03
CA LYS A 75 16.27 19.83 13.18
C LYS A 75 15.69 19.20 11.90
N LEU A 76 15.23 17.96 12.00
CA LEU A 76 14.55 17.32 10.88
C LEU A 76 13.11 17.85 10.77
N GLY A 77 12.79 18.39 9.59
CA GLY A 77 11.45 18.94 9.28
C GLY A 77 10.42 17.85 8.97
N GLY A 78 10.18 16.90 9.90
CA GLY A 78 9.14 15.89 9.77
C GLY A 78 9.61 14.44 9.86
N THR A 79 8.64 13.54 9.98
CA THR A 79 8.86 12.07 10.15
C THR A 79 8.95 11.32 8.82
N LYS A 80 8.95 12.03 7.68
CA LYS A 80 9.01 11.44 6.34
C LYS A 80 10.44 10.98 6.02
N GLY A 81 10.54 9.77 5.50
CA GLY A 81 11.80 9.21 5.01
C GLY A 81 11.88 7.71 5.22
N ASN A 82 12.55 7.05 4.29
CA ASN A 82 12.92 5.66 4.41
C ASN A 82 14.13 5.57 5.34
N VAL A 83 14.13 4.59 6.23
CA VAL A 83 15.25 4.35 7.14
C VAL A 83 15.45 2.85 7.30
N THR A 84 16.71 2.47 7.41
CA THR A 84 17.14 1.12 7.76
C THR A 84 17.98 1.22 9.03
N LEU A 85 17.58 0.48 10.06
CA LEU A 85 18.30 0.36 11.31
C LEU A 85 18.81 -1.08 11.42
N GLU A 86 20.04 -1.24 11.93
CA GLU A 86 20.66 -2.55 12.14
C GLU A 86 21.07 -2.72 13.59
N SER A 87 20.96 -3.95 14.09
CA SER A 87 21.55 -4.31 15.38
C SER A 87 23.09 -4.26 15.28
N PHE A 88 23.76 -3.99 16.41
CA PHE A 88 25.22 -3.84 16.44
C PHE A 88 25.96 -5.10 15.93
N ASP A 89 25.39 -6.28 16.16
CA ASP A 89 25.92 -7.57 15.71
C ASP A 89 25.55 -7.90 14.25
N GLY A 90 24.77 -7.01 13.58
CA GLY A 90 24.29 -7.21 12.20
C GLY A 90 23.28 -8.35 12.05
N ARG A 91 22.75 -8.90 13.15
CA ARG A 91 21.82 -10.04 13.11
C ARG A 91 20.42 -9.62 12.69
N PHE A 92 19.97 -8.43 13.11
CA PHE A 92 18.62 -7.94 12.85
C PHE A 92 18.65 -6.61 12.09
N GLN A 93 17.68 -6.44 11.20
CA GLN A 93 17.48 -5.21 10.47
C GLN A 93 16.00 -4.81 10.51
N VAL A 94 15.73 -3.54 10.77
CA VAL A 94 14.39 -2.95 10.72
C VAL A 94 14.35 -1.90 9.62
N GLN A 95 13.43 -2.06 8.68
CA GLN A 95 13.24 -1.11 7.59
C GLN A 95 11.90 -0.40 7.72
N ARG A 96 11.92 0.94 7.81
CA ARG A 96 10.75 1.79 7.63
C ARG A 96 10.75 2.33 6.22
N GLN A 97 9.66 2.10 5.49
CA GLN A 97 9.42 2.67 4.17
C GLN A 97 8.16 3.50 4.20
N ILE A 98 8.24 4.71 3.67
CA ILE A 98 7.10 5.60 3.50
C ILE A 98 6.82 5.70 2.00
N ALA A 99 5.68 5.15 1.58
CA ALA A 99 5.21 5.18 0.20
C ALA A 99 4.10 6.21 0.07
N GLU A 100 4.29 7.17 -0.83
CA GLU A 100 3.24 8.11 -1.20
C GLU A 100 2.32 7.47 -2.24
N HIS A 101 1.02 7.58 -2.02
CA HIS A 101 0.03 7.21 -3.02
C HIS A 101 -0.18 8.39 -3.95
N ILE A 102 0.34 8.24 -5.16
CA ILE A 102 0.30 9.28 -6.19
C ILE A 102 -0.83 8.98 -7.15
N THR A 103 -1.63 10.01 -7.45
CA THR A 103 -2.61 10.05 -8.53
C THR A 103 -2.34 11.24 -9.43
N PHE A 104 -3.06 11.36 -10.52
CA PHE A 104 -2.99 12.51 -11.41
C PHE A 104 -4.36 13.17 -11.48
N ASP A 105 -4.37 14.49 -11.62
CA ASP A 105 -5.58 15.24 -11.94
C ASP A 105 -5.87 15.31 -13.45
N ALA A 106 -6.84 16.12 -13.86
CA ALA A 106 -7.24 16.28 -15.25
C ALA A 106 -6.11 16.80 -16.18
N GLY A 107 -5.07 17.42 -15.61
CA GLY A 107 -3.90 17.88 -16.36
C GLY A 107 -3.17 16.76 -17.11
N LEU A 108 -3.26 15.52 -16.60
CA LEU A 108 -2.69 14.37 -17.30
C LEU A 108 -3.31 14.14 -18.70
N GLN A 109 -4.58 14.49 -18.90
CA GLN A 109 -5.22 14.36 -20.20
C GLN A 109 -4.60 15.34 -21.21
N ALA A 110 -4.31 16.56 -20.78
CA ALA A 110 -3.61 17.55 -21.61
C ALA A 110 -2.19 17.07 -21.95
N ALA A 111 -1.46 16.52 -20.99
CA ALA A 111 -0.16 15.92 -21.23
C ALA A 111 -0.22 14.81 -22.27
N LYS A 112 -1.19 13.91 -22.15
CA LYS A 112 -1.39 12.82 -23.11
C LYS A 112 -1.69 13.34 -24.52
N ALA A 113 -2.55 14.36 -24.66
CA ALA A 113 -2.87 14.94 -25.97
C ALA A 113 -1.61 15.53 -26.65
N LEU A 114 -0.78 16.28 -25.91
CA LEU A 114 0.48 16.83 -26.43
C LEU A 114 1.46 15.72 -26.87
N ILE A 115 1.57 14.63 -26.10
CA ILE A 115 2.40 13.48 -26.48
C ILE A 115 1.88 12.81 -27.75
N ASP A 116 0.56 12.60 -27.84
CA ASP A 116 -0.06 12.00 -29.02
C ASP A 116 0.15 12.86 -30.28
N GLU A 117 0.22 14.19 -30.14
CA GLU A 117 0.61 15.10 -31.23
C GLU A 117 2.07 14.89 -31.65
N CYS A 118 3.00 14.89 -30.69
CA CYS A 118 4.40 14.60 -30.97
C CYS A 118 4.57 13.27 -31.71
N LEU A 119 3.92 12.21 -31.22
CA LEU A 119 4.02 10.87 -31.81
C LEU A 119 3.46 10.81 -33.24
N ARG A 120 2.42 11.61 -33.56
CA ARG A 120 1.89 11.68 -34.92
C ARG A 120 2.88 12.33 -35.89
N ASP A 121 3.50 13.41 -35.45
CA ASP A 121 4.44 14.13 -36.30
C ASP A 121 5.77 13.39 -36.46
N TRP A 122 6.25 12.76 -35.38
CA TRP A 122 7.47 11.96 -35.42
C TRP A 122 7.31 10.60 -36.12
N SER A 123 6.06 10.14 -36.36
CA SER A 123 5.79 8.82 -36.94
C SER A 123 6.36 8.58 -38.33
N LYS A 124 6.87 9.60 -38.98
CA LYS A 124 7.54 9.51 -40.29
C LYS A 124 9.02 9.12 -40.16
N ASP A 125 9.64 9.43 -39.00
CA ASP A 125 11.09 9.27 -38.78
C ASP A 125 11.44 8.47 -37.51
N THR A 126 10.45 8.14 -36.65
CA THR A 126 10.69 7.48 -35.35
C THR A 126 10.09 6.09 -35.37
N GLY A 127 10.85 5.12 -34.88
CA GLY A 127 10.43 3.71 -34.84
C GLY A 127 9.18 3.46 -34.00
N PRO A 128 8.49 2.34 -34.21
CA PRO A 128 7.28 1.94 -33.47
C PRO A 128 7.51 1.76 -31.97
N GLU A 129 8.77 1.67 -31.55
CA GLU A 129 9.15 1.41 -30.16
C GLU A 129 8.73 2.54 -29.22
N LEU A 130 8.91 3.82 -29.63
CA LEU A 130 8.53 4.96 -28.81
C LEU A 130 7.01 5.05 -28.61
N ARG A 131 6.25 4.76 -29.68
CA ARG A 131 4.79 4.71 -29.59
C ARG A 131 4.32 3.62 -28.62
N THR A 132 4.96 2.46 -28.67
CA THR A 132 4.67 1.36 -27.75
C THR A 132 4.98 1.75 -26.31
N LEU A 133 6.15 2.36 -26.04
CA LEU A 133 6.55 2.82 -24.72
C LEU A 133 5.51 3.80 -24.12
N VAL A 134 5.07 4.77 -24.91
CA VAL A 134 4.07 5.74 -24.44
C VAL A 134 2.71 5.08 -24.22
N THR A 135 2.26 4.24 -25.17
CA THR A 135 0.98 3.53 -25.03
C THR A 135 0.97 2.68 -23.77
N ASP A 136 2.04 1.96 -23.48
CA ASP A 136 2.16 1.13 -22.29
C ASP A 136 2.21 1.97 -21.01
N ALA A 137 2.82 3.16 -21.03
CA ALA A 137 2.84 4.06 -19.88
C ALA A 137 1.43 4.53 -19.49
N PHE A 138 0.58 4.82 -20.47
CA PHE A 138 -0.82 5.26 -20.24
C PHE A 138 -1.83 4.12 -20.17
N ARG A 139 -1.36 2.88 -20.24
CA ARG A 139 -2.23 1.71 -20.12
C ARG A 139 -2.77 1.61 -18.70
N VAL A 140 -4.07 1.41 -18.59
CA VAL A 140 -4.74 1.12 -17.34
C VAL A 140 -4.72 -0.40 -17.05
N ASP A 141 -4.61 -0.77 -15.80
CA ASP A 141 -4.75 -2.16 -15.37
C ASP A 141 -6.21 -2.63 -15.41
N LYS A 142 -6.46 -3.90 -15.04
CA LYS A 142 -7.81 -4.49 -14.99
C LYS A 142 -8.77 -3.76 -14.04
N GLN A 143 -8.24 -2.95 -13.13
CA GLN A 143 -9.00 -2.17 -12.15
C GLN A 143 -9.18 -0.70 -12.60
N GLY A 144 -8.74 -0.34 -13.82
CA GLY A 144 -8.80 1.02 -14.36
C GLY A 144 -7.73 1.96 -13.79
N LYS A 145 -6.70 1.43 -13.11
CA LYS A 145 -5.65 2.22 -12.47
C LYS A 145 -4.48 2.44 -13.44
N LEU A 146 -4.00 3.68 -13.51
CA LEU A 146 -2.84 4.07 -14.30
C LEU A 146 -1.54 3.59 -13.67
N ASN A 147 -0.57 3.25 -14.50
CA ASN A 147 0.81 2.96 -14.04
C ASN A 147 1.56 4.28 -13.78
N THR A 148 1.43 4.80 -12.57
CA THR A 148 2.05 6.06 -12.13
C THR A 148 3.57 6.08 -12.37
N GLY A 149 4.25 4.97 -12.10
CA GLY A 149 5.70 4.86 -12.29
C GLY A 149 6.10 4.96 -13.76
N ALA A 150 5.36 4.33 -14.67
CA ALA A 150 5.62 4.40 -16.10
C ALA A 150 5.39 5.82 -16.65
N ILE A 151 4.29 6.47 -16.25
CA ILE A 151 3.98 7.85 -16.67
C ILE A 151 5.07 8.81 -16.20
N LEU A 152 5.46 8.74 -14.92
CA LEU A 152 6.57 9.56 -14.39
C LEU A 152 7.91 9.22 -15.04
N GLY A 153 8.09 7.98 -15.48
CA GLY A 153 9.27 7.51 -16.21
C GLY A 153 9.47 8.22 -17.54
N LEU A 154 8.39 8.64 -18.22
CA LEU A 154 8.48 9.38 -19.50
C LEU A 154 9.30 10.67 -19.36
N ARG A 155 9.32 11.31 -18.20
CA ARG A 155 10.09 12.54 -17.92
C ARG A 155 11.60 12.35 -18.01
N ARG A 156 12.11 11.13 -18.01
CA ARG A 156 13.53 10.81 -18.17
C ARG A 156 13.99 10.94 -19.63
N HIS A 157 13.04 10.91 -20.57
CA HIS A 157 13.33 11.02 -21.99
C HIS A 157 13.33 12.50 -22.40
N LYS A 158 14.47 12.95 -22.88
CA LYS A 158 14.64 14.33 -23.35
C LYS A 158 14.57 14.34 -24.87
N PHE A 159 13.52 14.96 -25.41
CA PHE A 159 13.37 15.23 -26.82
C PHE A 159 13.37 16.75 -27.04
N ASP A 160 13.96 17.18 -28.13
CA ASP A 160 14.04 18.60 -28.54
C ASP A 160 12.76 18.99 -29.30
N ASP A 161 11.63 19.01 -28.58
CA ASP A 161 10.31 19.40 -29.05
C ASP A 161 9.56 20.09 -27.91
N ASP A 162 9.17 21.34 -28.15
CA ASP A 162 8.48 22.18 -27.16
C ASP A 162 7.18 21.54 -26.63
N ARG A 163 6.49 20.78 -27.49
CA ARG A 163 5.26 20.08 -27.09
C ARG A 163 5.56 18.96 -26.12
N TRP A 164 6.64 18.20 -26.36
CA TRP A 164 7.10 17.18 -25.42
C TRP A 164 7.47 17.78 -24.08
N GLN A 165 8.22 18.88 -24.07
CA GLN A 165 8.61 19.55 -22.84
C GLN A 165 7.38 20.05 -22.06
N ARG A 166 6.41 20.66 -22.75
CA ARG A 166 5.13 21.08 -22.13
C ARG A 166 4.34 19.88 -21.60
N ALA A 167 4.35 18.75 -22.30
CA ALA A 167 3.69 17.53 -21.84
C ALA A 167 4.36 17.01 -20.55
N MET A 168 5.69 17.00 -20.49
CA MET A 168 6.43 16.58 -19.28
C MET A 168 6.18 17.53 -18.11
N GLN A 169 6.05 18.83 -18.38
CA GLN A 169 5.65 19.80 -17.36
C GLN A 169 4.21 19.53 -16.89
N ALA A 170 3.27 19.31 -17.79
CA ALA A 170 1.88 19.00 -17.44
C ALA A 170 1.73 17.70 -16.64
N ILE A 171 2.55 16.65 -16.94
CA ILE A 171 2.63 15.46 -16.09
C ILE A 171 3.07 15.84 -14.67
N SER A 172 4.11 16.68 -14.54
CA SER A 172 4.63 17.10 -13.25
C SER A 172 3.59 17.87 -12.43
N ASP A 173 2.89 18.79 -13.08
CA ASP A 173 1.90 19.66 -12.46
C ASP A 173 0.61 18.91 -12.09
N SER A 174 0.33 17.80 -12.79
CA SER A 174 -0.85 16.97 -12.52
C SER A 174 -0.69 15.99 -11.36
N VAL A 175 0.52 15.83 -10.81
CA VAL A 175 0.78 14.91 -9.68
C VAL A 175 0.04 15.37 -8.44
N ARG A 176 -0.72 14.45 -7.84
CA ARG A 176 -1.40 14.64 -6.55
C ARG A 176 -1.05 13.50 -5.60
N VAL A 177 -0.54 13.86 -4.43
CA VAL A 177 -0.34 12.90 -3.33
C VAL A 177 -1.66 12.78 -2.57
N THR A 178 -2.34 11.65 -2.73
CA THR A 178 -3.65 11.38 -2.13
C THR A 178 -3.55 10.66 -0.79
N GLY A 179 -2.38 10.18 -0.43
CA GLY A 179 -2.14 9.52 0.84
C GLY A 179 -0.69 9.09 1.00
N THR A 180 -0.37 8.71 2.22
CA THR A 180 0.94 8.16 2.57
C THR A 180 0.73 6.87 3.34
N ARG A 181 1.47 5.82 3.00
CA ARG A 181 1.48 4.57 3.76
C ARG A 181 2.86 4.30 4.30
N ALA A 182 2.92 4.02 5.59
CA ALA A 182 4.13 3.58 6.25
C ALA A 182 4.15 2.06 6.36
N TYR A 183 5.25 1.48 5.94
CA TYR A 183 5.52 0.05 6.06
C TYR A 183 6.73 -0.13 6.98
N VAL A 184 6.65 -1.10 7.88
CA VAL A 184 7.79 -1.55 8.67
C VAL A 184 7.98 -3.04 8.39
N ARG A 185 9.23 -3.42 8.15
CA ARG A 185 9.64 -4.82 8.00
C ARG A 185 10.80 -5.09 8.92
N VAL A 186 10.77 -6.24 9.55
CA VAL A 186 11.84 -6.74 10.41
C VAL A 186 12.48 -7.94 9.70
N TYR A 187 13.81 -7.97 9.72
CA TYR A 187 14.58 -9.01 9.06
C TYR A 187 15.54 -9.64 10.06
N GLU A 188 15.81 -10.90 9.87
CA GLU A 188 16.85 -11.66 10.54
C GLU A 188 17.86 -12.16 9.50
N ARG A 189 19.13 -12.09 9.86
CA ARG A 189 20.23 -12.52 8.99
C ARG A 189 20.49 -14.01 9.17
N ASP A 190 20.60 -14.73 8.07
CA ASP A 190 20.95 -16.14 8.05
C ASP A 190 22.47 -16.37 8.16
N GLU A 191 22.87 -17.63 8.29
CA GLU A 191 24.29 -18.04 8.35
C GLU A 191 25.09 -17.69 7.10
N ARG A 192 24.44 -17.48 5.95
CA ARG A 192 25.05 -17.10 4.67
C ARG A 192 25.15 -15.59 4.49
N GLY A 193 24.65 -14.81 5.45
CA GLY A 193 24.66 -13.36 5.42
C GLY A 193 23.47 -12.70 4.70
N GLY A 194 22.47 -13.47 4.28
CA GLY A 194 21.25 -12.97 3.67
C GLY A 194 20.23 -12.53 4.72
N TYR A 195 19.53 -11.42 4.47
CA TYR A 195 18.44 -10.97 5.33
C TYR A 195 17.10 -11.54 4.86
N HIS A 196 16.39 -12.22 5.75
CA HIS A 196 15.07 -12.79 5.54
C HIS A 196 14.04 -12.05 6.39
N ALA A 197 12.93 -11.66 5.79
CA ALA A 197 11.86 -11.00 6.53
C ALA A 197 11.25 -11.95 7.56
N ILE A 198 11.07 -11.46 8.80
CA ILE A 198 10.24 -12.14 9.80
C ILE A 198 8.79 -11.92 9.37
N PRO A 199 8.08 -12.97 8.92
CA PRO A 199 6.73 -12.81 8.41
C PRO A 199 5.75 -12.51 9.55
N LEU A 200 4.91 -11.50 9.33
CA LEU A 200 3.78 -11.16 10.20
C LEU A 200 2.44 -11.41 9.51
N ASP A 201 2.47 -12.11 8.39
CA ASP A 201 1.32 -12.53 7.61
C ASP A 201 1.08 -14.03 7.82
N MET A 202 -0.14 -14.41 8.19
CA MET A 202 -0.50 -15.83 8.40
C MET A 202 -0.30 -16.69 7.16
N ALA A 203 -0.41 -16.10 5.95
CA ALA A 203 -0.19 -16.82 4.69
C ALA A 203 1.30 -17.14 4.44
N ALA A 204 2.20 -16.50 5.19
CA ALA A 204 3.65 -16.66 5.07
C ALA A 204 4.28 -17.44 6.25
N LEU A 205 3.42 -17.89 7.20
CA LEU A 205 3.81 -18.77 8.30
C LEU A 205 3.65 -20.23 7.88
#